data_1d63730eb6e33105d35d80114973f9fa
#
_entry.id   1d63730eb6e33105d35d80114973f9fa
#
_cell.length_a   1.000
_cell.length_b   1.000
_cell.length_c   1.000
_cell.angle_alpha   90.00
_cell.angle_beta   90.00
_cell.angle_gamma   90.00
#
_symmetry.space_group_name_H-M   'P 1'
#
loop_
_entity.id
_entity.type
_entity.pdbx_description
1 polymer ?
#
loop_
_entity_poly.entity_id
_entity_poly.type
_entity_poly.pdbx_seq_one_letter_code
_entity_poly.pdbx_strand_id
1 'polypeptide(L)'
;MKYLAVAALLLGCAAPSAAAGLEELTPYFGPQYFTWKERNGGKTLLKEHGPIFCAGVRLGSVTSSSIAVRARAELFGGEVSYEGQTQAPESVPVDTRVSYFGGKGELDLGYRLETGPARLEPFAGVGYQGWFRDLQDSTASDGTSVSGYTEGWQVGYARLGARADAPLGRVRVSAEAGAKYPFYVGNTIDFSGSGKTTFHPKGRMSGFAELGAGYGNFRASLVFDALRFARSDLKSVQGTYYFQPDSSSDSFGLRLGWNF
;
A
#
# COMPACT_ATOMS: atom_id res chain seq x y z
N MET A 1 -1.87 5.33 24.45
CA MET A 1 -0.42 5.40 24.26
C MET A 1 0.23 4.00 24.33
N LYS A 2 -0.16 3.03 23.45
CA LYS A 2 0.45 1.67 23.41
C LYS A 2 0.84 1.19 22.00
N TYR A 3 0.84 2.08 21.01
CA TYR A 3 1.02 1.69 19.59
C TYR A 3 2.28 2.26 18.91
N LEU A 4 3.19 2.88 19.67
CA LEU A 4 4.44 3.44 19.11
C LEU A 4 5.61 2.44 19.01
N ALA A 5 5.42 1.19 19.40
CA ALA A 5 6.52 0.22 19.50
C ALA A 5 6.78 -0.62 18.22
N VAL A 6 5.91 -0.57 17.21
CA VAL A 6 6.04 -1.44 16.00
C VAL A 6 6.90 -0.81 14.89
N ALA A 7 7.03 0.50 14.87
CA ALA A 7 7.81 1.20 13.82
C ALA A 7 9.33 1.14 14.01
N ALA A 8 9.83 0.79 15.19
CA ALA A 8 11.26 0.80 15.50
C ALA A 8 12.00 -0.52 15.15
N LEU A 9 11.28 -1.61 14.84
CA LEU A 9 11.89 -2.93 14.66
C LEU A 9 12.40 -3.21 13.24
N LEU A 10 12.06 -2.39 12.24
CA LEU A 10 12.48 -2.61 10.85
C LEU A 10 13.80 -1.93 10.47
N LEU A 11 14.36 -1.08 11.32
CA LEU A 11 15.64 -0.41 11.09
C LEU A 11 16.86 -1.17 11.62
N GLY A 12 16.66 -2.28 12.31
CA GLY A 12 17.71 -2.99 13.05
C GLY A 12 18.40 -4.18 12.37
N CYS A 13 17.91 -4.66 11.23
CA CYS A 13 18.35 -5.96 10.67
C CYS A 13 19.06 -5.93 9.32
N ALA A 14 19.63 -4.83 8.88
CA ALA A 14 20.46 -4.84 7.68
C ALA A 14 21.75 -4.05 7.90
N ALA A 15 22.69 -4.61 8.65
CA ALA A 15 24.08 -4.31 8.42
C ALA A 15 24.50 -5.11 7.17
N PRO A 16 24.61 -4.52 5.96
CA PRO A 16 25.17 -5.24 4.81
C PRO A 16 26.63 -5.55 5.15
N SER A 17 26.99 -6.82 5.01
CA SER A 17 28.39 -7.24 5.06
C SER A 17 29.18 -6.38 4.05
N ALA A 18 30.41 -5.99 4.39
CA ALA A 18 31.27 -5.02 3.71
C ALA A 18 31.66 -5.32 2.24
N ALA A 19 30.95 -6.18 1.52
CA ALA A 19 31.22 -6.55 0.12
C ALA A 19 30.22 -5.97 -0.89
N ALA A 20 29.11 -5.37 -0.44
CA ALA A 20 28.11 -4.76 -1.32
C ALA A 20 28.07 -3.25 -1.07
N GLY A 21 28.50 -2.46 -2.05
CA GLY A 21 28.39 -0.99 -1.96
C GLY A 21 26.92 -0.55 -1.99
N LEU A 22 26.54 0.40 -1.14
CA LEU A 22 25.23 1.06 -1.24
C LEU A 22 25.22 1.91 -2.52
N GLU A 23 24.36 1.58 -3.48
CA GLU A 23 24.23 2.29 -4.76
C GLU A 23 23.07 3.30 -4.76
N GLU A 24 22.09 3.07 -3.92
CA GLU A 24 20.89 3.91 -3.83
C GLU A 24 20.53 4.16 -2.37
N LEU A 25 20.46 5.43 -2.01
CA LEU A 25 19.83 5.92 -0.78
C LEU A 25 19.00 7.14 -1.18
N THR A 26 17.70 6.93 -1.34
CA THR A 26 16.80 7.95 -1.87
C THR A 26 15.60 8.15 -0.94
N PRO A 27 15.65 9.10 0.01
CA PRO A 27 14.44 9.61 0.63
C PRO A 27 13.55 10.27 -0.41
N TYR A 28 12.25 10.12 -0.25
CA TYR A 28 11.23 10.69 -1.15
C TYR A 28 9.96 11.05 -0.39
N PHE A 29 9.16 11.90 -1.01
CA PHE A 29 7.81 12.26 -0.56
C PHE A 29 6.94 12.59 -1.77
N GLY A 30 5.61 12.60 -1.58
CA GLY A 30 4.71 13.06 -2.63
C GLY A 30 3.24 12.82 -2.37
N PRO A 31 2.37 13.46 -3.15
CA PRO A 31 0.94 13.23 -3.13
C PRO A 31 0.57 11.97 -3.92
N GLN A 32 -0.51 11.31 -3.48
CA GLN A 32 -1.13 10.19 -4.18
C GLN A 32 -2.64 10.39 -4.19
N TYR A 33 -3.29 10.09 -5.29
CA TYR A 33 -4.74 9.95 -5.33
C TYR A 33 -5.09 8.51 -5.00
N PHE A 34 -5.80 8.33 -3.91
CA PHE A 34 -6.17 7.04 -3.36
C PHE A 34 -7.64 6.73 -3.67
N THR A 35 -7.94 5.46 -3.93
CA THR A 35 -9.31 4.95 -4.07
C THR A 35 -9.43 3.61 -3.36
N TRP A 36 -10.46 3.47 -2.53
CA TRP A 36 -10.90 2.21 -1.95
C TRP A 36 -12.31 1.90 -2.41
N LYS A 37 -12.60 0.64 -2.72
CA LYS A 37 -13.96 0.20 -3.10
C LYS A 37 -14.27 -1.14 -2.47
N GLU A 38 -15.49 -1.27 -1.98
CA GLU A 38 -16.06 -2.55 -1.53
C GLU A 38 -17.27 -2.92 -2.37
N ARG A 39 -17.38 -4.23 -2.67
CA ARG A 39 -18.43 -4.77 -3.53
C ARG A 39 -18.99 -6.05 -2.95
N ASN A 40 -20.30 -6.27 -3.17
CA ASN A 40 -20.96 -7.51 -2.87
C ASN A 40 -21.90 -7.90 -4.03
N GLY A 41 -21.74 -9.11 -4.58
CA GLY A 41 -22.53 -9.56 -5.72
C GLY A 41 -22.45 -8.64 -6.94
N GLY A 42 -21.30 -8.01 -7.19
CA GLY A 42 -21.08 -7.06 -8.30
C GLY A 42 -21.55 -5.63 -8.03
N LYS A 43 -22.34 -5.38 -6.98
CA LYS A 43 -22.76 -4.02 -6.58
C LYS A 43 -21.69 -3.36 -5.72
N THR A 44 -21.40 -2.09 -5.97
CA THR A 44 -20.56 -1.26 -5.11
C THR A 44 -21.34 -0.92 -3.85
N LEU A 45 -20.80 -1.27 -2.68
CA LEU A 45 -21.35 -0.94 -1.38
C LEU A 45 -20.85 0.41 -0.89
N LEU A 46 -19.56 0.68 -1.12
CA LEU A 46 -18.93 1.94 -0.77
C LEU A 46 -17.76 2.25 -1.71
N LYS A 47 -17.43 3.52 -1.78
CA LYS A 47 -16.25 4.04 -2.45
C LYS A 47 -15.65 5.14 -1.59
N GLU A 48 -14.33 5.10 -1.44
CA GLU A 48 -13.56 6.16 -0.81
C GLU A 48 -12.54 6.66 -1.81
N HIS A 49 -12.31 7.97 -1.82
CA HIS A 49 -11.36 8.54 -2.75
C HIS A 49 -10.92 9.93 -2.32
N GLY A 50 -9.68 10.24 -2.63
CA GLY A 50 -9.12 11.55 -2.33
C GLY A 50 -7.60 11.54 -2.31
N PRO A 51 -6.99 12.72 -2.06
CA PRO A 51 -5.56 12.85 -1.93
C PRO A 51 -5.08 12.31 -0.59
N ILE A 52 -4.00 11.53 -0.61
CA ILE A 52 -3.19 11.18 0.55
C ILE A 52 -1.73 11.55 0.25
N PHE A 53 -0.89 11.60 1.28
CA PHE A 53 0.53 11.89 1.13
C PHE A 53 1.37 10.70 1.57
N CYS A 54 2.53 10.52 0.95
CA CYS A 54 3.52 9.54 1.38
C CYS A 54 4.89 10.19 1.60
N ALA A 55 5.66 9.58 2.48
CA ALA A 55 7.08 9.83 2.65
C ALA A 55 7.80 8.50 2.90
N GLY A 56 8.98 8.32 2.32
CA GLY A 56 9.68 7.07 2.45
C GLY A 56 11.14 7.14 2.05
N VAL A 57 11.78 5.98 2.06
CA VAL A 57 13.16 5.81 1.66
C VAL A 57 13.32 4.56 0.78
N ARG A 58 14.18 4.63 -0.21
CA ARG A 58 14.68 3.51 -1.00
C ARG A 58 16.14 3.27 -0.69
N LEU A 59 16.48 2.02 -0.60
CA LEU A 59 17.83 1.53 -0.44
C LEU A 59 18.10 0.52 -1.54
N GLY A 60 19.28 0.56 -2.13
CA GLY A 60 19.69 -0.40 -3.15
C GLY A 60 21.17 -0.72 -3.07
N SER A 61 21.50 -1.99 -3.25
CA SER A 61 22.86 -2.51 -3.29
C SER A 61 22.97 -3.58 -4.36
N VAL A 62 24.12 -3.66 -5.02
CA VAL A 62 24.40 -4.71 -6.00
C VAL A 62 25.75 -5.34 -5.68
N THR A 63 25.78 -6.66 -5.66
CA THR A 63 27.01 -7.44 -5.45
C THR A 63 27.85 -7.50 -6.73
N SER A 64 29.11 -7.92 -6.59
CA SER A 64 29.99 -8.18 -7.75
C SER A 64 29.46 -9.29 -8.68
N SER A 65 28.57 -10.15 -8.18
CA SER A 65 27.88 -11.20 -8.96
C SER A 65 26.57 -10.77 -9.59
N SER A 66 26.31 -9.46 -9.68
CA SER A 66 25.07 -8.87 -10.23
C SER A 66 23.78 -9.16 -9.45
N ILE A 67 23.89 -9.70 -8.24
CA ILE A 67 22.74 -9.84 -7.35
C ILE A 67 22.38 -8.48 -6.77
N ALA A 68 21.15 -8.03 -7.01
CA ALA A 68 20.62 -6.78 -6.53
C ALA A 68 19.70 -7.03 -5.32
N VAL A 69 19.92 -6.28 -4.24
CA VAL A 69 19.04 -6.24 -3.07
C VAL A 69 18.48 -4.84 -2.96
N ARG A 70 17.16 -4.73 -2.88
CA ARG A 70 16.49 -3.43 -2.74
C ARG A 70 15.48 -3.48 -1.61
N ALA A 71 15.47 -2.42 -0.82
CA ALA A 71 14.48 -2.22 0.23
C ALA A 71 13.75 -0.89 0.04
N ARG A 72 12.50 -0.87 0.45
CA ARG A 72 11.67 0.34 0.50
C ARG A 72 10.91 0.37 1.81
N ALA A 73 10.89 1.53 2.46
CA ALA A 73 10.01 1.81 3.58
C ALA A 73 9.24 3.09 3.30
N GLU A 74 7.93 3.10 3.55
CA GLU A 74 7.05 4.23 3.26
C GLU A 74 6.01 4.37 4.35
N LEU A 75 5.75 5.59 4.79
CA LEU A 75 4.60 5.98 5.58
C LEU A 75 3.64 6.75 4.67
N PHE A 76 2.35 6.60 4.90
CA PHE A 76 1.32 7.32 4.16
C PHE A 76 0.15 7.68 5.04
N GLY A 77 -0.58 8.74 4.66
CA GLY A 77 -1.78 9.16 5.37
C GLY A 77 -2.47 10.34 4.73
N GLY A 78 -3.70 10.57 5.14
CA GLY A 78 -4.55 11.65 4.66
C GLY A 78 -6.01 11.40 4.99
N GLU A 79 -6.87 12.33 4.60
CA GLU A 79 -8.31 12.24 4.74
C GLU A 79 -8.94 12.19 3.35
N VAL A 80 -9.87 11.25 3.14
CA VAL A 80 -10.55 11.01 1.86
C VAL A 80 -12.06 11.06 2.05
N SER A 81 -12.79 11.34 0.97
CA SER A 81 -14.25 11.29 0.94
C SER A 81 -14.74 9.85 0.93
N TYR A 82 -15.82 9.59 1.64
CA TYR A 82 -16.55 8.32 1.70
C TYR A 82 -17.93 8.50 1.10
N GLU A 83 -18.28 7.65 0.17
CA GLU A 83 -19.61 7.50 -0.43
C GLU A 83 -20.04 6.05 -0.18
N GLY A 84 -21.05 5.82 0.65
CA GLY A 84 -21.50 4.48 1.01
C GLY A 84 -22.97 4.44 1.42
N GLN A 85 -23.32 3.45 2.21
CA GLN A 85 -24.68 3.25 2.67
C GLN A 85 -24.71 2.54 4.03
N THR A 86 -25.81 2.71 4.78
CA THR A 86 -26.06 1.94 6.01
C THR A 86 -26.19 0.45 5.68
N GLN A 87 -25.97 -0.40 6.70
CA GLN A 87 -26.27 -1.82 6.58
C GLN A 87 -27.77 -2.08 6.72
N ALA A 88 -28.23 -3.25 6.20
CA ALA A 88 -29.64 -3.69 6.27
C ALA A 88 -30.28 -3.45 7.64
N PRO A 89 -31.66 -3.31 7.72
CA PRO A 89 -32.61 -3.71 6.66
C PRO A 89 -32.77 -2.69 5.53
N GLU A 90 -32.52 -1.41 5.76
CA GLU A 90 -32.65 -0.37 4.74
C GLU A 90 -31.27 0.24 4.45
N SER A 91 -30.88 0.16 3.17
CA SER A 91 -29.63 0.76 2.70
C SER A 91 -29.84 2.24 2.39
N VAL A 92 -29.53 3.10 3.34
CA VAL A 92 -29.63 4.55 3.20
C VAL A 92 -28.27 5.13 2.83
N PRO A 93 -28.17 6.02 1.82
CA PRO A 93 -26.90 6.66 1.47
C PRO A 93 -26.28 7.44 2.63
N VAL A 94 -24.95 7.31 2.77
CA VAL A 94 -24.14 7.98 3.78
C VAL A 94 -22.91 8.56 3.11
N ASP A 95 -22.70 9.84 3.30
CA ASP A 95 -21.48 10.56 2.91
C ASP A 95 -20.75 11.02 4.17
N THR A 96 -19.44 10.73 4.24
CA THR A 96 -18.60 11.15 5.36
C THR A 96 -17.14 11.25 4.92
N ARG A 97 -16.24 11.31 5.89
CA ARG A 97 -14.78 11.29 5.68
C ARG A 97 -14.14 10.11 6.37
N VAL A 98 -13.03 9.69 5.82
CA VAL A 98 -12.21 8.62 6.37
C VAL A 98 -10.77 9.08 6.46
N SER A 99 -10.21 8.97 7.65
CA SER A 99 -8.80 9.21 7.89
C SER A 99 -8.01 7.93 7.70
N TYR A 100 -6.93 8.01 6.93
CA TYR A 100 -5.97 6.92 6.69
C TYR A 100 -4.63 7.26 7.31
N PHE A 101 -4.03 6.29 7.97
CA PHE A 101 -2.63 6.33 8.38
C PHE A 101 -2.04 4.93 8.33
N GLY A 102 -0.88 4.78 7.68
CA GLY A 102 -0.26 3.46 7.55
C GLY A 102 1.20 3.52 7.12
N GLY A 103 1.74 2.31 6.98
CA GLY A 103 3.11 2.11 6.52
C GLY A 103 3.25 0.88 5.66
N LYS A 104 4.28 0.87 4.83
CA LYS A 104 4.63 -0.21 3.92
C LYS A 104 6.13 -0.45 3.96
N GLY A 105 6.52 -1.73 3.99
CA GLY A 105 7.89 -2.20 3.82
C GLY A 105 7.97 -3.22 2.69
N GLU A 106 8.98 -3.14 1.86
CA GLU A 106 9.24 -4.06 0.74
C GLU A 106 10.71 -4.44 0.69
N LEU A 107 10.99 -5.71 0.35
CA LEU A 107 12.33 -6.23 0.15
C LEU A 107 12.35 -7.09 -1.11
N ASP A 108 13.21 -6.76 -2.06
CA ASP A 108 13.36 -7.43 -3.35
C ASP A 108 14.76 -7.99 -3.51
N LEU A 109 14.83 -9.17 -4.09
CA LEU A 109 16.03 -9.79 -4.60
C LEU A 109 15.94 -9.86 -6.12
N GLY A 110 16.88 -9.25 -6.82
CA GLY A 110 16.92 -9.18 -8.27
C GLY A 110 18.25 -9.66 -8.84
N TYR A 111 18.29 -9.77 -10.15
CA TYR A 111 19.50 -10.04 -10.91
C TYR A 111 19.68 -8.96 -11.98
N ARG A 112 20.80 -8.23 -11.91
CA ARG A 112 21.11 -7.15 -12.84
C ARG A 112 21.75 -7.67 -14.10
N LEU A 113 21.10 -7.35 -15.22
CA LEU A 113 21.59 -7.60 -16.58
C LEU A 113 22.00 -6.26 -17.18
N GLU A 114 23.27 -6.14 -17.58
CA GLU A 114 23.78 -4.98 -18.31
C GLU A 114 23.57 -5.21 -19.80
N THR A 115 22.75 -4.36 -20.45
CA THR A 115 22.43 -4.47 -21.88
C THR A 115 22.89 -3.19 -22.60
N GLY A 116 24.21 -3.04 -22.75
CA GLY A 116 24.82 -1.80 -23.24
C GLY A 116 24.64 -0.65 -22.26
N PRO A 117 24.04 0.48 -22.65
CA PRO A 117 23.82 1.60 -21.73
C PRO A 117 22.63 1.41 -20.77
N ALA A 118 21.78 0.43 -21.04
CA ALA A 118 20.60 0.14 -20.25
C ALA A 118 20.86 -1.02 -19.27
N ARG A 119 20.10 -1.03 -18.17
CA ARG A 119 20.10 -2.08 -17.18
C ARG A 119 18.70 -2.66 -17.07
N LEU A 120 18.61 -3.96 -16.99
CA LEU A 120 17.38 -4.71 -16.72
C LEU A 120 17.58 -5.53 -15.45
N GLU A 121 16.61 -5.52 -14.55
CA GLU A 121 16.68 -6.19 -13.27
C GLU A 121 15.35 -6.91 -12.99
N PRO A 122 15.14 -8.16 -13.48
CA PRO A 122 14.06 -9.00 -12.98
C PRO A 122 14.27 -9.26 -11.48
N PHE A 123 13.18 -9.30 -10.73
CA PHE A 123 13.22 -9.49 -9.29
C PHE A 123 12.01 -10.25 -8.75
N ALA A 124 12.20 -10.87 -7.61
CA ALA A 124 11.15 -11.37 -6.73
C ALA A 124 11.34 -10.78 -5.34
N GLY A 125 10.26 -10.60 -4.60
CA GLY A 125 10.32 -9.99 -3.29
C GLY A 125 9.09 -10.24 -2.45
N VAL A 126 9.14 -9.66 -1.26
CA VAL A 126 8.05 -9.69 -0.28
C VAL A 126 7.78 -8.28 0.22
N GLY A 127 6.56 -8.05 0.65
CA GLY A 127 6.18 -6.79 1.27
C GLY A 127 5.15 -7.00 2.38
N TYR A 128 5.11 -6.01 3.23
CA TYR A 128 4.10 -5.90 4.27
C TYR A 128 3.57 -4.47 4.29
N GLN A 129 2.25 -4.34 4.36
CA GLN A 129 1.56 -3.06 4.48
C GLN A 129 0.53 -3.15 5.61
N GLY A 130 0.56 -2.18 6.52
CA GLY A 130 -0.44 -2.03 7.57
C GLY A 130 -1.00 -0.63 7.60
N TRP A 131 -2.31 -0.49 7.84
CA TRP A 131 -2.94 0.82 7.97
C TRP A 131 -4.16 0.79 8.87
N PHE A 132 -4.47 1.95 9.40
CA PHE A 132 -5.74 2.25 10.06
C PHE A 132 -6.62 3.04 9.11
N ARG A 133 -7.90 2.74 9.14
CA ARG A 133 -8.99 3.38 8.42
C ARG A 133 -10.03 3.80 9.45
N ASP A 134 -10.16 5.09 9.68
CA ASP A 134 -10.99 5.67 10.73
C ASP A 134 -12.15 6.45 10.09
N LEU A 135 -13.34 5.83 10.11
CA LEU A 135 -14.56 6.42 9.59
C LEU A 135 -15.11 7.40 10.62
N GLN A 136 -15.43 8.61 10.20
CA GLN A 136 -16.01 9.63 11.07
C GLN A 136 -17.52 9.42 11.25
N ASP A 137 -18.04 9.85 12.40
CA ASP A 137 -19.48 9.92 12.64
C ASP A 137 -20.16 10.74 11.55
N SER A 138 -21.38 10.37 11.20
CA SER A 138 -22.13 11.01 10.11
C SER A 138 -23.63 10.98 10.36
N THR A 139 -24.36 11.59 9.45
CA THR A 139 -25.82 11.49 9.38
C THR A 139 -26.20 10.96 8.00
N ALA A 140 -26.98 9.90 7.96
CA ALA A 140 -27.52 9.34 6.73
C ALA A 140 -28.50 10.33 6.06
N SER A 141 -28.80 10.11 4.79
CA SER A 141 -29.66 11.03 4.01
C SER A 141 -31.11 11.14 4.53
N ASP A 142 -31.55 10.19 5.36
CA ASP A 142 -32.86 10.22 6.05
C ASP A 142 -32.83 10.89 7.43
N GLY A 143 -31.67 11.41 7.86
CA GLY A 143 -31.49 12.03 9.17
C GLY A 143 -31.05 11.07 10.28
N THR A 144 -30.86 9.78 10.00
CA THR A 144 -30.38 8.80 10.97
C THR A 144 -28.91 9.04 11.32
N SER A 145 -28.57 9.09 12.62
CA SER A 145 -27.17 9.16 13.07
C SER A 145 -26.45 7.86 12.81
N VAL A 146 -25.27 7.95 12.21
CA VAL A 146 -24.38 6.81 11.89
C VAL A 146 -23.07 6.99 12.64
N SER A 147 -22.76 6.06 13.54
CA SER A 147 -21.50 6.09 14.27
C SER A 147 -20.36 5.58 13.39
N GLY A 148 -19.26 6.32 13.40
CA GLY A 148 -18.01 5.90 12.80
C GLY A 148 -17.36 4.73 13.55
N TYR A 149 -16.33 4.16 12.94
CA TYR A 149 -15.55 3.07 13.54
C TYR A 149 -14.16 2.99 12.91
N THR A 150 -13.25 2.34 13.63
CA THR A 150 -11.87 2.16 13.17
C THR A 150 -11.62 0.73 12.73
N GLU A 151 -10.99 0.57 11.58
CA GLU A 151 -10.46 -0.69 11.05
C GLU A 151 -8.94 -0.69 11.04
N GLY A 152 -8.34 -1.82 11.40
CA GLY A 152 -6.91 -2.08 11.27
C GLY A 152 -6.65 -3.14 10.22
N TRP A 153 -5.98 -2.78 9.14
CA TRP A 153 -5.61 -3.69 8.06
C TRP A 153 -4.15 -4.10 8.13
N GLN A 154 -3.88 -5.35 7.80
CA GLN A 154 -2.55 -5.93 7.71
C GLN A 154 -2.48 -6.85 6.48
N VAL A 155 -1.50 -6.63 5.61
CA VAL A 155 -1.36 -7.36 4.34
C VAL A 155 0.09 -7.75 4.13
N GLY A 156 0.37 -9.06 4.14
CA GLY A 156 1.62 -9.62 3.67
C GLY A 156 1.48 -10.08 2.23
N TYR A 157 2.41 -9.74 1.35
CA TYR A 157 2.33 -10.09 -0.07
C TYR A 157 3.68 -10.48 -0.67
N ALA A 158 3.63 -11.39 -1.65
CA ALA A 158 4.73 -11.64 -2.58
C ALA A 158 4.65 -10.69 -3.76
N ARG A 159 5.80 -10.34 -4.33
CA ARG A 159 5.90 -9.50 -5.52
C ARG A 159 6.88 -10.08 -6.53
N LEU A 160 6.57 -9.93 -7.80
CA LEU A 160 7.40 -10.34 -8.93
C LEU A 160 7.34 -9.25 -10.00
N GLY A 161 8.47 -8.87 -10.55
CA GLY A 161 8.51 -7.80 -11.53
C GLY A 161 9.86 -7.64 -12.21
N ALA A 162 9.98 -6.54 -12.93
CA ALA A 162 11.24 -6.11 -13.53
C ALA A 162 11.41 -4.61 -13.38
N ARG A 163 12.66 -4.19 -13.27
CA ARG A 163 13.13 -2.81 -13.35
C ARG A 163 13.98 -2.65 -14.58
N ALA A 164 13.87 -1.48 -15.20
CA ALA A 164 14.77 -1.06 -16.26
C ALA A 164 15.19 0.37 -16.00
N ASP A 165 16.45 0.70 -16.27
CA ASP A 165 16.95 2.06 -16.29
C ASP A 165 17.95 2.27 -17.41
N ALA A 166 17.94 3.48 -17.97
CA ALA A 166 18.83 3.87 -19.04
C ALA A 166 19.18 5.37 -18.97
N PRO A 167 20.40 5.77 -19.36
CA PRO A 167 20.73 7.16 -19.56
C PRO A 167 20.09 7.70 -20.84
N LEU A 168 19.50 8.90 -20.77
CA LEU A 168 18.97 9.67 -21.90
C LEU A 168 19.62 11.06 -21.85
N GLY A 169 20.81 11.18 -22.40
CA GLY A 169 21.65 12.37 -22.27
C GLY A 169 22.07 12.61 -20.82
N ARG A 170 21.63 13.74 -20.24
CA ARG A 170 21.90 14.09 -18.83
C ARG A 170 20.85 13.56 -17.84
N VAL A 171 19.78 13.00 -18.37
CA VAL A 171 18.68 12.44 -17.58
C VAL A 171 18.83 10.93 -17.54
N ARG A 172 18.55 10.31 -16.40
CA ARG A 172 18.37 8.86 -16.28
C ARG A 172 16.89 8.57 -16.19
N VAL A 173 16.37 7.75 -17.10
CA VAL A 173 14.98 7.28 -17.06
C VAL A 173 14.92 5.90 -16.45
N SER A 174 13.84 5.60 -15.72
CA SER A 174 13.63 4.31 -15.10
C SER A 174 12.18 3.87 -15.20
N ALA A 175 11.97 2.58 -15.28
CA ALA A 175 10.66 1.95 -15.23
C ALA A 175 10.71 0.74 -14.28
N GLU A 176 9.68 0.54 -13.50
CA GLU A 176 9.46 -0.66 -12.68
C GLU A 176 8.00 -1.08 -12.89
N ALA A 177 7.76 -2.38 -13.10
CA ALA A 177 6.41 -2.92 -13.16
C ALA A 177 6.39 -4.37 -12.73
N GLY A 178 5.23 -4.81 -12.21
CA GLY A 178 5.08 -6.18 -11.79
C GLY A 178 3.72 -6.49 -11.19
N ALA A 179 3.64 -7.68 -10.62
CA ALA A 179 2.46 -8.21 -9.95
C ALA A 179 2.72 -8.40 -8.45
N LYS A 180 1.65 -8.30 -7.66
CA LYS A 180 1.61 -8.61 -6.23
C LYS A 180 0.52 -9.64 -5.96
N TYR A 181 0.81 -10.55 -5.04
CA TYR A 181 -0.17 -11.50 -4.54
C TYR A 181 -0.20 -11.46 -3.01
N PRO A 182 -1.26 -10.89 -2.39
CA PRO A 182 -1.45 -10.94 -0.95
C PRO A 182 -1.66 -12.39 -0.48
N PHE A 183 -0.72 -12.93 0.30
CA PHE A 183 -0.81 -14.27 0.88
C PHE A 183 -1.35 -14.25 2.32
N TYR A 184 -1.29 -13.09 2.97
CA TYR A 184 -1.88 -12.85 4.28
C TYR A 184 -2.68 -11.55 4.25
N VAL A 185 -3.92 -11.60 4.72
CA VAL A 185 -4.79 -10.43 4.87
C VAL A 185 -5.55 -10.54 6.18
N GLY A 186 -5.46 -9.51 7.00
CA GLY A 186 -6.23 -9.36 8.23
C GLY A 186 -6.89 -7.98 8.27
N ASN A 187 -8.18 -7.94 8.48
CA ASN A 187 -8.95 -6.73 8.78
C ASN A 187 -9.56 -6.86 10.17
N THR A 188 -9.12 -6.06 11.11
CA THR A 188 -9.63 -6.04 12.49
C THR A 188 -10.53 -4.82 12.66
N ILE A 189 -11.79 -5.07 12.99
CA ILE A 189 -12.80 -4.06 13.25
C ILE A 189 -13.10 -4.05 14.75
N ASP A 190 -13.18 -2.86 15.33
CA ASP A 190 -13.66 -2.64 16.69
C ASP A 190 -15.14 -2.25 16.61
N PHE A 191 -16.02 -3.20 16.81
CA PHE A 191 -17.45 -2.93 16.92
C PHE A 191 -17.72 -2.33 18.30
N SER A 192 -17.94 -1.04 18.39
CA SER A 192 -18.22 -0.27 19.61
C SER A 192 -19.15 -1.04 20.56
N GLY A 193 -18.61 -1.54 21.69
CA GLY A 193 -19.34 -2.32 22.67
C GLY A 193 -19.42 -3.84 22.43
N SER A 194 -18.97 -4.36 21.28
CA SER A 194 -19.01 -5.80 20.95
C SER A 194 -17.64 -6.46 20.85
N GLY A 195 -16.57 -5.69 21.10
CA GLY A 195 -15.19 -6.15 21.03
C GLY A 195 -14.61 -6.18 19.62
N LYS A 196 -13.34 -6.62 19.54
CA LYS A 196 -12.59 -6.66 18.28
C LYS A 196 -12.79 -7.98 17.54
N THR A 197 -13.04 -7.91 16.26
CA THR A 197 -13.14 -9.09 15.38
C THR A 197 -12.22 -8.92 14.18
N THR A 198 -11.44 -9.96 13.86
CA THR A 198 -10.56 -9.96 12.68
C THR A 198 -11.15 -10.84 11.60
N PHE A 199 -11.34 -10.28 10.42
CA PHE A 199 -11.71 -10.97 9.18
C PHE A 199 -10.46 -11.28 8.37
N HIS A 200 -10.50 -12.33 7.57
CA HIS A 200 -9.41 -12.73 6.69
C HIS A 200 -9.89 -12.79 5.23
N PRO A 201 -9.95 -11.64 4.53
CA PRO A 201 -10.20 -11.63 3.08
C PRO A 201 -9.13 -12.43 2.34
N LYS A 202 -9.50 -13.01 1.20
CA LYS A 202 -8.56 -13.78 0.38
C LYS A 202 -7.85 -12.85 -0.59
N GLY A 203 -6.51 -12.92 -0.65
CA GLY A 203 -5.74 -12.12 -1.60
C GLY A 203 -6.06 -12.51 -3.05
N ARG A 204 -6.03 -11.51 -3.94
CA ARG A 204 -6.11 -11.66 -5.40
C ARG A 204 -4.94 -10.97 -6.06
N MET A 205 -4.55 -11.44 -7.25
CA MET A 205 -3.50 -10.80 -8.03
C MET A 205 -3.80 -9.32 -8.25
N SER A 206 -2.78 -8.51 -8.07
CA SER A 206 -2.79 -7.07 -8.27
C SER A 206 -1.49 -6.64 -8.95
N GLY A 207 -1.34 -5.37 -9.29
CA GLY A 207 -0.18 -4.86 -9.99
C GLY A 207 0.38 -3.59 -9.38
N PHE A 208 1.60 -3.27 -9.76
CA PHE A 208 2.25 -2.01 -9.47
C PHE A 208 3.08 -1.57 -10.68
N ALA A 209 3.29 -0.26 -10.80
CA ALA A 209 4.16 0.33 -11.80
C ALA A 209 4.77 1.64 -11.27
N GLU A 210 5.96 1.95 -11.74
CA GLU A 210 6.61 3.23 -11.51
C GLU A 210 7.39 3.65 -12.76
N LEU A 211 7.23 4.91 -13.17
CA LEU A 211 8.03 5.54 -14.21
C LEU A 211 8.77 6.73 -13.61
N GLY A 212 10.08 6.76 -13.73
CA GLY A 212 10.92 7.76 -13.09
C GLY A 212 11.87 8.44 -14.06
N ALA A 213 12.24 9.67 -13.70
CA ALA A 213 13.31 10.43 -14.32
C ALA A 213 14.19 11.04 -13.23
N GLY A 214 15.53 11.02 -13.45
CA GLY A 214 16.50 11.58 -12.54
C GLY A 214 17.46 12.54 -13.26
N TYR A 215 17.78 13.65 -12.63
CA TYR A 215 18.77 14.60 -13.10
C TYR A 215 19.69 15.00 -11.92
N GLY A 216 20.98 14.70 -12.05
CA GLY A 216 21.89 14.80 -10.91
C GLY A 216 21.40 13.89 -9.79
N ASN A 217 21.24 14.44 -8.61
CA ASN A 217 20.72 13.73 -7.43
C ASN A 217 19.18 13.77 -7.33
N PHE A 218 18.52 14.62 -8.09
CA PHE A 218 17.06 14.75 -8.05
C PHE A 218 16.37 13.63 -8.82
N ARG A 219 15.28 13.09 -8.28
CA ARG A 219 14.45 12.08 -8.91
C ARG A 219 12.96 12.44 -8.79
N ALA A 220 12.22 12.28 -9.88
CA ALA A 220 10.77 12.37 -9.92
C ALA A 220 10.20 11.08 -10.50
N SER A 221 9.11 10.56 -9.96
CA SER A 221 8.47 9.35 -10.47
C SER A 221 6.96 9.42 -10.38
N LEU A 222 6.29 8.89 -11.40
CA LEU A 222 4.87 8.55 -11.38
C LEU A 222 4.72 7.12 -10.89
N VAL A 223 3.81 6.89 -9.96
CA VAL A 223 3.60 5.58 -9.35
C VAL A 223 2.15 5.15 -9.42
N PHE A 224 1.96 3.85 -9.64
CA PHE A 224 0.70 3.16 -9.50
C PHE A 224 0.90 1.96 -8.57
N ASP A 225 -0.01 1.78 -7.62
CA ASP A 225 0.02 0.66 -6.69
C ASP A 225 -1.41 0.16 -6.42
N ALA A 226 -1.62 -1.15 -6.49
CA ALA A 226 -2.92 -1.76 -6.33
C ALA A 226 -2.89 -2.94 -5.36
N LEU A 227 -3.99 -3.12 -4.61
CA LEU A 227 -4.30 -4.32 -3.84
C LEU A 227 -5.71 -4.79 -4.16
N ARG A 228 -5.91 -6.11 -4.15
CA ARG A 228 -7.18 -6.76 -4.48
C ARG A 228 -7.46 -7.87 -3.49
N PHE A 229 -8.69 -7.91 -2.97
CA PHE A 229 -9.13 -8.90 -2.00
C PHE A 229 -10.48 -9.47 -2.39
N ALA A 230 -10.62 -10.79 -2.26
CA ALA A 230 -11.91 -11.45 -2.30
C ALA A 230 -12.54 -11.43 -0.92
N ARG A 231 -13.86 -11.61 -0.90
CA ARG A 231 -14.68 -11.68 0.31
C ARG A 231 -14.07 -12.65 1.35
N SER A 232 -14.16 -12.27 2.62
CA SER A 232 -13.84 -13.18 3.73
C SER A 232 -14.92 -14.22 3.95
N ASP A 233 -14.60 -15.24 4.72
CA ASP A 233 -15.62 -16.14 5.27
C ASP A 233 -16.51 -15.38 6.27
N LEU A 234 -17.72 -15.92 6.51
CA LEU A 234 -18.66 -15.39 7.50
C LEU A 234 -18.12 -15.62 8.91
N LYS A 235 -18.27 -14.62 9.77
CA LYS A 235 -18.01 -14.70 11.21
C LYS A 235 -19.23 -14.26 12.01
N SER A 236 -19.57 -15.01 13.05
CA SER A 236 -20.60 -14.60 14.00
C SER A 236 -20.00 -13.65 15.04
N VAL A 237 -20.64 -12.49 15.22
CA VAL A 237 -20.35 -11.52 16.27
C VAL A 237 -21.66 -11.26 17.01
N GLN A 238 -21.75 -11.67 18.24
CA GLN A 238 -22.97 -11.57 19.08
C GLN A 238 -24.26 -12.12 18.40
N GLY A 239 -24.14 -13.25 17.69
CA GLY A 239 -25.27 -13.91 17.02
C GLY A 239 -25.59 -13.36 15.63
N THR A 240 -24.97 -12.25 15.20
CA THR A 240 -25.11 -11.70 13.85
C THR A 240 -23.92 -12.11 12.98
N TYR A 241 -24.15 -12.46 11.72
CA TYR A 241 -23.11 -12.88 10.79
C TYR A 241 -22.61 -11.70 9.96
N TYR A 242 -21.28 -11.49 9.97
CA TYR A 242 -20.59 -10.47 9.20
C TYR A 242 -19.52 -11.09 8.30
N PHE A 243 -19.11 -10.35 7.29
CA PHE A 243 -17.98 -10.67 6.42
C PHE A 243 -17.38 -9.38 5.86
N GLN A 244 -16.10 -9.41 5.51
CA GLN A 244 -15.49 -8.35 4.72
C GLN A 244 -15.83 -8.57 3.24
N PRO A 245 -16.44 -7.61 2.53
CA PRO A 245 -16.76 -7.70 1.10
C PRO A 245 -15.53 -7.83 0.21
N ASP A 246 -15.73 -8.14 -1.08
CA ASP A 246 -14.69 -7.97 -2.10
C ASP A 246 -14.18 -6.52 -2.05
N SER A 247 -12.86 -6.34 -1.87
CA SER A 247 -12.28 -5.02 -1.66
C SER A 247 -11.14 -4.75 -2.63
N SER A 248 -10.96 -3.49 -3.00
CA SER A 248 -9.88 -3.06 -3.89
C SER A 248 -9.34 -1.71 -3.48
N SER A 249 -8.02 -1.59 -3.52
CA SER A 249 -7.27 -0.34 -3.32
C SER A 249 -6.49 -0.01 -4.58
N ASP A 250 -6.55 1.24 -5.01
CA ASP A 250 -5.73 1.81 -6.08
C ASP A 250 -5.13 3.13 -5.62
N SER A 251 -3.83 3.31 -5.84
CA SER A 251 -3.12 4.57 -5.61
C SER A 251 -2.40 4.98 -6.87
N PHE A 252 -2.53 6.23 -7.27
CA PHE A 252 -1.75 6.84 -8.33
C PHE A 252 -1.13 8.13 -7.83
N GLY A 253 0.19 8.32 -7.99
CA GLY A 253 0.85 9.45 -7.36
C GLY A 253 2.14 9.89 -8.01
N LEU A 254 2.67 10.99 -7.47
CA LEU A 254 3.98 11.55 -7.78
C LEU A 254 4.89 11.35 -6.57
N ARG A 255 6.13 10.94 -6.79
CA ARG A 255 7.20 10.95 -5.78
C ARG A 255 8.33 11.84 -6.24
N LEU A 256 8.79 12.69 -5.33
CA LEU A 256 9.98 13.52 -5.51
C LEU A 256 11.03 13.06 -4.50
N GLY A 257 12.23 12.78 -4.95
CA GLY A 257 13.30 12.22 -4.13
C GLY A 257 14.65 12.82 -4.41
N TRP A 258 15.57 12.59 -3.50
CA TRP A 258 16.97 12.99 -3.59
C TRP A 258 17.87 11.79 -3.32
N ASN A 259 18.73 11.45 -4.26
CA ASN A 259 19.69 10.36 -4.12
C ASN A 259 21.02 10.87 -3.55
N PHE A 260 21.53 10.20 -2.52
CA PHE A 260 22.78 10.53 -1.84
C PHE A 260 23.94 9.66 -2.32
#